data_f68ced760b6e8928605fa29be2e9df07
#
_entry.id   f68ced760b6e8928605fa29be2e9df07
#
_cell.length_a   1.000
_cell.length_b   1.000
_cell.length_c   1.000
_cell.angle_alpha   90.00
_cell.angle_beta   90.00
_cell.angle_gamma   90.00
#
_symmetry.space_group_name_H-M   'P 1'
#
loop_
_entity.id
_entity.type
_entity.pdbx_description
1 polymer ?
#
loop_
_entity_poly.entity_id
_entity_poly.type
_entity_poly.pdbx_seq_one_letter_code
_entity_poly.pdbx_strand_id
1 'polypeptide(L)'
;MPKEYRTIQEVAGPLMLVRGVEDVAFDELGEIELADGETRRCRVLEIDGSNALVQLFESSTGINLSNSKVRFLGRSMELGVSGDMLGRVFDGLGRPIDDGPEILPEERRDINGLPMNPAARSYPEEFIQTGVSAIDGLNTLVRGQKLPIFSASGLPHAQLAAQIARQAKVRGKDEQFAVVFAAMGITFEESNFFVESFKETGAIDRTVLFVNLAN
;
A
#
# COMPACT_ATOMS: atom_id res chain seq x y z
N MET A 1 8.39 8.93 -26.31
CA MET A 1 7.02 9.33 -25.94
C MET A 1 6.27 8.06 -25.58
N PRO A 2 5.50 8.02 -24.49
CA PRO A 2 4.69 6.84 -24.18
C PRO A 2 3.70 6.57 -25.32
N LYS A 3 3.65 5.31 -25.75
CA LYS A 3 2.72 4.86 -26.80
C LYS A 3 1.33 4.67 -26.21
N GLU A 4 0.29 5.10 -26.92
CA GLU A 4 -1.10 4.84 -26.56
C GLU A 4 -1.62 3.60 -27.28
N TYR A 5 -2.28 2.72 -26.54
CA TYR A 5 -2.88 1.49 -27.07
C TYR A 5 -4.40 1.56 -26.92
N ARG A 6 -5.12 1.30 -28.00
CA ARG A 6 -6.59 1.17 -28.04
C ARG A 6 -7.01 -0.29 -28.30
N THR A 7 -6.15 -1.21 -27.98
CA THR A 7 -6.24 -2.63 -28.29
C THR A 7 -6.57 -3.46 -27.05
N ILE A 8 -7.45 -2.92 -26.19
CA ILE A 8 -8.00 -3.67 -25.06
C ILE A 8 -8.87 -4.79 -25.65
N GLN A 9 -8.52 -6.04 -25.31
CA GLN A 9 -9.22 -7.20 -25.83
C GLN A 9 -10.27 -7.73 -24.88
N GLU A 10 -9.94 -7.78 -23.60
CA GLU A 10 -10.78 -8.38 -22.58
C GLU A 10 -10.56 -7.67 -21.24
N VAL A 11 -11.63 -7.59 -20.46
CA VAL A 11 -11.60 -7.12 -19.05
C VAL A 11 -12.36 -8.15 -18.23
N ALA A 12 -11.68 -8.75 -17.26
CA ALA A 12 -12.23 -9.80 -16.39
C ALA A 12 -11.91 -9.48 -14.93
N GLY A 13 -12.86 -8.87 -14.20
CA GLY A 13 -12.63 -8.41 -12.85
C GLY A 13 -11.49 -7.39 -12.78
N PRO A 14 -10.44 -7.62 -11.98
CA PRO A 14 -9.30 -6.71 -11.87
C PRO A 14 -8.24 -6.91 -12.96
N LEU A 15 -8.48 -7.80 -13.92
CA LEU A 15 -7.54 -8.13 -14.99
C LEU A 15 -8.00 -7.57 -16.32
N MET A 16 -7.04 -7.11 -17.12
CA MET A 16 -7.29 -6.61 -18.48
C MET A 16 -6.18 -7.07 -19.41
N LEU A 17 -6.56 -7.53 -20.62
CA LEU A 17 -5.65 -7.94 -21.67
C LEU A 17 -5.54 -6.85 -22.74
N VAL A 18 -4.31 -6.39 -22.98
CA VAL A 18 -3.97 -5.40 -24.02
C VAL A 18 -3.12 -6.06 -25.08
N ARG A 19 -3.49 -5.93 -26.36
CA ARG A 19 -2.74 -6.50 -27.50
C ARG A 19 -1.92 -5.48 -28.25
N GLY A 20 -0.93 -5.98 -28.99
CA GLY A 20 -0.11 -5.16 -29.86
C GLY A 20 0.81 -4.20 -29.10
N VAL A 21 1.19 -4.55 -27.86
CA VAL A 21 2.12 -3.77 -27.06
C VAL A 21 3.55 -3.99 -27.54
N GLU A 22 4.35 -2.94 -27.47
CA GLU A 22 5.78 -2.95 -27.82
C GLU A 22 6.58 -2.23 -26.74
N ASP A 23 7.75 -2.77 -26.40
CA ASP A 23 8.67 -2.20 -25.43
C ASP A 23 8.07 -1.98 -24.02
N VAL A 24 7.14 -2.84 -23.62
CA VAL A 24 6.51 -2.83 -22.31
C VAL A 24 7.23 -3.83 -21.40
N ALA A 25 7.50 -3.43 -20.16
CA ALA A 25 8.20 -4.24 -19.18
C ALA A 25 7.24 -4.85 -18.12
N PHE A 26 7.69 -5.95 -17.50
CA PHE A 26 7.02 -6.49 -16.32
C PHE A 26 7.00 -5.46 -15.20
N ASP A 27 5.90 -5.42 -14.45
CA ASP A 27 5.64 -4.47 -13.34
C ASP A 27 5.59 -2.99 -13.75
N GLU A 28 5.55 -2.70 -15.04
CA GLU A 28 5.42 -1.35 -15.55
C GLU A 28 4.05 -0.77 -15.21
N LEU A 29 4.05 0.48 -14.73
CA LEU A 29 2.85 1.25 -14.44
C LEU A 29 2.19 1.71 -15.76
N GLY A 30 0.88 1.52 -15.83
CA GLY A 30 0.05 2.03 -16.92
C GLY A 30 -1.07 2.92 -16.43
N GLU A 31 -1.53 3.78 -17.30
CA GLU A 31 -2.72 4.61 -17.13
C GLU A 31 -3.77 4.25 -18.17
N ILE A 32 -5.01 4.13 -17.73
CA ILE A 32 -6.16 3.83 -18.58
C ILE A 32 -7.06 5.06 -18.57
N GLU A 33 -7.19 5.68 -19.73
CA GLU A 33 -8.12 6.80 -19.93
C GLU A 33 -9.48 6.24 -20.37
N LEU A 34 -10.51 6.52 -19.60
CA LEU A 34 -11.89 6.15 -19.88
C LEU A 34 -12.52 7.12 -20.89
N ALA A 35 -13.68 6.77 -21.40
CA ALA A 35 -14.42 7.59 -22.39
C ALA A 35 -14.86 8.96 -21.84
N ASP A 36 -15.05 9.07 -20.55
CA ASP A 36 -15.41 10.31 -19.83
C ASP A 36 -14.20 11.15 -19.40
N GLY A 37 -12.98 10.68 -19.69
CA GLY A 37 -11.72 11.35 -19.32
C GLY A 37 -11.19 10.99 -17.94
N GLU A 38 -11.89 10.14 -17.17
CA GLU A 38 -11.35 9.58 -15.91
C GLU A 38 -10.10 8.74 -16.21
N THR A 39 -9.09 8.86 -15.37
CA THR A 39 -7.86 8.08 -15.49
C THR A 39 -7.75 7.08 -14.35
N ARG A 40 -7.48 5.81 -14.68
CA ARG A 40 -7.22 4.74 -13.72
C ARG A 40 -5.83 4.17 -13.90
N ARG A 41 -5.31 3.55 -12.86
CA ARG A 41 -3.97 2.98 -12.87
C ARG A 41 -4.03 1.46 -13.00
N CYS A 42 -3.02 0.93 -13.68
CA CYS A 42 -2.80 -0.51 -13.78
C CYS A 42 -1.30 -0.82 -13.76
N ARG A 43 -0.95 -2.07 -13.55
CA ARG A 43 0.42 -2.55 -13.72
C ARG A 43 0.46 -3.80 -14.57
N VAL A 44 1.57 -3.99 -15.26
CA VAL A 44 1.81 -5.18 -16.08
C VAL A 44 2.15 -6.37 -15.19
N LEU A 45 1.36 -7.44 -15.28
CA LEU A 45 1.59 -8.69 -14.57
C LEU A 45 2.34 -9.71 -15.41
N GLU A 46 2.08 -9.75 -16.72
CA GLU A 46 2.66 -10.74 -17.60
C GLU A 46 2.73 -10.18 -19.03
N ILE A 47 3.74 -10.61 -19.77
CA ILE A 47 3.91 -10.27 -21.17
C ILE A 47 4.10 -11.58 -21.94
N ASP A 48 3.23 -11.81 -22.94
CA ASP A 48 3.34 -12.91 -23.87
C ASP A 48 3.36 -12.39 -25.32
N GLY A 49 4.54 -12.40 -25.91
CA GLY A 49 4.78 -11.81 -27.24
C GLY A 49 4.43 -10.32 -27.26
N SER A 50 3.40 -9.94 -28.00
CA SER A 50 2.86 -8.58 -28.06
C SER A 50 1.60 -8.38 -27.21
N ASN A 51 1.30 -9.29 -26.28
CA ASN A 51 0.16 -9.18 -25.38
C ASN A 51 0.65 -8.84 -23.98
N ALA A 52 0.01 -7.89 -23.30
CA ALA A 52 0.25 -7.57 -21.90
C ALA A 52 -1.00 -7.87 -21.08
N LEU A 53 -0.87 -8.71 -20.06
CA LEU A 53 -1.87 -8.88 -19.02
C LEU A 53 -1.58 -7.85 -17.93
N VAL A 54 -2.56 -7.00 -17.63
CA VAL A 54 -2.42 -5.95 -16.64
C VAL A 54 -3.41 -6.12 -15.50
N GLN A 55 -3.02 -5.72 -14.32
CA GLN A 55 -3.86 -5.65 -13.14
C GLN A 55 -4.32 -4.22 -12.93
N LEU A 56 -5.62 -4.04 -12.77
CA LEU A 56 -6.24 -2.77 -12.41
C LEU A 56 -6.10 -2.53 -10.90
N PHE A 57 -5.83 -1.32 -10.50
CA PHE A 57 -5.82 -0.93 -9.07
C PHE A 57 -7.20 -0.45 -8.60
N GLU A 58 -7.98 0.12 -9.53
CA GLU A 58 -9.34 0.58 -9.26
C GLU A 58 -10.36 -0.33 -9.97
N SER A 59 -11.65 -0.05 -9.79
CA SER A 59 -12.76 -0.80 -10.42
C SER A 59 -12.63 -0.85 -11.94
N SER A 60 -12.97 -1.99 -12.54
CA SER A 60 -13.07 -2.14 -14.01
C SER A 60 -14.34 -1.51 -14.61
N THR A 61 -15.25 -1.02 -13.78
CA THR A 61 -16.52 -0.41 -14.24
C THR A 61 -16.25 0.80 -15.12
N GLY A 62 -16.88 0.88 -16.29
CA GLY A 62 -16.70 1.99 -17.25
C GLY A 62 -15.55 1.80 -18.24
N ILE A 63 -14.70 0.78 -18.10
CA ILE A 63 -13.71 0.45 -19.11
C ILE A 63 -14.43 -0.11 -20.33
N ASN A 64 -14.28 0.55 -21.46
CA ASN A 64 -14.87 0.16 -22.74
C ASN A 64 -13.78 -0.27 -23.72
N LEU A 65 -13.92 -1.49 -24.27
CA LEU A 65 -12.93 -2.07 -25.18
C LEU A 65 -12.65 -1.19 -26.43
N SER A 66 -13.63 -0.40 -26.85
CA SER A 66 -13.54 0.41 -28.08
C SER A 66 -13.07 1.83 -27.85
N ASN A 67 -13.35 2.40 -26.66
CA ASN A 67 -13.17 3.85 -26.42
C ASN A 67 -12.13 4.15 -25.33
N SER A 68 -11.77 3.15 -24.51
CA SER A 68 -10.70 3.34 -23.51
C SER A 68 -9.33 3.21 -24.15
N LYS A 69 -8.36 3.93 -23.61
CA LYS A 69 -6.96 3.90 -24.06
C LYS A 69 -6.05 3.52 -22.90
N VAL A 70 -4.98 2.81 -23.22
CA VAL A 70 -3.95 2.45 -22.25
C VAL A 70 -2.63 3.08 -22.65
N ARG A 71 -1.94 3.65 -21.71
CA ARG A 71 -0.60 4.22 -21.87
C ARG A 71 0.33 3.64 -20.82
N PHE A 72 1.41 3.01 -21.22
CA PHE A 72 2.46 2.55 -20.33
C PHE A 72 3.50 3.66 -20.11
N LEU A 73 4.00 3.78 -18.87
CA LEU A 73 4.78 4.94 -18.43
C LEU A 73 6.29 4.71 -18.45
N GLY A 74 6.77 3.50 -18.77
CA GLY A 74 8.19 3.18 -18.80
C GLY A 74 8.85 3.13 -17.42
N ARG A 75 8.06 2.99 -16.35
CA ARG A 75 8.52 2.91 -14.96
C ARG A 75 7.59 2.08 -14.10
N SER A 76 8.11 1.55 -13.00
CA SER A 76 7.32 0.90 -11.95
C SER A 76 6.53 1.92 -11.12
N MET A 77 5.71 1.42 -10.21
CA MET A 77 4.99 2.28 -9.27
C MET A 77 5.94 2.83 -8.21
N GLU A 78 5.93 4.13 -8.03
CA GLU A 78 6.70 4.85 -7.02
C GLU A 78 5.78 5.54 -6.03
N LEU A 79 6.17 5.57 -4.78
CA LEU A 79 5.56 6.38 -3.73
C LEU A 79 6.45 7.59 -3.44
N GLY A 80 5.87 8.78 -3.44
CA GLY A 80 6.52 9.97 -2.93
C GLY A 80 6.53 9.93 -1.41
N VAL A 81 7.70 10.06 -0.80
CA VAL A 81 7.87 10.01 0.65
C VAL A 81 8.44 11.32 1.18
N SER A 82 7.97 11.72 2.35
CA SER A 82 8.38 12.92 3.07
C SER A 82 8.06 12.76 4.55
N GLY A 83 8.73 13.52 5.42
CA GLY A 83 8.37 13.65 6.83
C GLY A 83 6.95 14.17 7.05
N ASP A 84 6.40 14.92 6.11
CA ASP A 84 5.04 15.47 6.15
C ASP A 84 3.94 14.40 6.03
N MET A 85 4.28 13.15 5.74
CA MET A 85 3.34 12.04 5.78
C MET A 85 2.93 11.62 7.20
N LEU A 86 3.72 11.98 8.21
CA LEU A 86 3.38 11.68 9.60
C LEU A 86 2.09 12.43 10.00
N GLY A 87 1.22 11.74 10.69
CA GLY A 87 -0.07 12.28 11.08
C GLY A 87 -1.16 12.21 10.02
N ARG A 88 -0.87 11.73 8.82
CA ARG A 88 -1.74 11.76 7.65
C ARG A 88 -2.35 10.39 7.33
N VAL A 89 -3.48 10.44 6.62
CA VAL A 89 -4.23 9.27 6.15
C VAL A 89 -4.26 9.26 4.62
N PHE A 90 -3.89 8.13 4.04
CA PHE A 90 -3.78 7.91 2.60
C PHE A 90 -4.64 6.74 2.13
N ASP A 91 -5.04 6.76 0.86
CA ASP A 91 -5.62 5.60 0.20
C ASP A 91 -4.53 4.55 -0.17
N GLY A 92 -4.96 3.43 -0.76
CA GLY A 92 -4.05 2.35 -1.19
C GLY A 92 -3.05 2.75 -2.29
N LEU A 93 -3.22 3.91 -2.92
CA LEU A 93 -2.34 4.47 -3.94
C LEU A 93 -1.46 5.62 -3.42
N GLY A 94 -1.55 5.92 -2.12
CA GLY A 94 -0.77 6.98 -1.48
C GLY A 94 -1.34 8.39 -1.70
N ARG A 95 -2.61 8.53 -2.08
CA ARG A 95 -3.28 9.84 -2.18
C ARG A 95 -3.88 10.20 -0.82
N PRO A 96 -3.73 11.46 -0.34
CA PRO A 96 -4.35 11.90 0.90
C PRO A 96 -5.88 11.73 0.85
N ILE A 97 -6.48 11.23 1.93
CA ILE A 97 -7.95 11.10 2.10
C ILE A 97 -8.45 11.75 3.40
N ASP A 98 -7.63 12.57 4.02
CA ASP A 98 -7.88 13.28 5.28
C ASP A 98 -8.19 14.77 5.09
N ASP A 99 -8.62 15.18 3.91
CA ASP A 99 -8.88 16.56 3.51
C ASP A 99 -7.68 17.52 3.65
N GLY A 100 -6.49 16.98 3.88
CA GLY A 100 -5.25 17.75 3.95
C GLY A 100 -4.64 18.00 2.56
N PRO A 101 -3.63 18.87 2.49
CA PRO A 101 -2.96 19.19 1.23
C PRO A 101 -2.20 17.97 0.68
N GLU A 102 -1.93 18.02 -0.63
CA GLU A 102 -1.01 17.09 -1.29
C GLU A 102 0.36 17.11 -0.62
N ILE A 103 0.99 15.94 -0.50
CA ILE A 103 2.35 15.83 0.04
C ILE A 103 3.35 16.19 -1.05
N LEU A 104 4.24 17.14 -0.76
CA LEU A 104 5.41 17.39 -1.59
C LEU A 104 6.50 16.38 -1.26
N PRO A 105 6.80 15.44 -2.15
CA PRO A 105 7.75 14.39 -1.84
C PRO A 105 9.18 14.94 -1.79
N GLU A 106 9.91 14.61 -0.73
CA GLU A 106 11.36 14.82 -0.65
C GLU A 106 12.09 13.81 -1.53
N GLU A 107 11.55 12.62 -1.64
CA GLU A 107 12.09 11.52 -2.44
C GLU A 107 10.97 10.67 -3.04
N ARG A 108 11.26 10.02 -4.17
CA ARG A 108 10.39 8.99 -4.76
C ARG A 108 11.08 7.64 -4.63
N ARG A 109 10.35 6.67 -4.12
CA ARG A 109 10.81 5.30 -3.91
C ARG A 109 9.95 4.32 -4.68
N ASP A 110 10.60 3.36 -5.35
CA ASP A 110 9.92 2.19 -5.91
C ASP A 110 9.26 1.40 -4.77
N ILE A 111 7.97 1.09 -4.92
CA ILE A 111 7.21 0.38 -3.88
C ILE A 111 7.68 -1.05 -3.66
N ASN A 112 8.32 -1.67 -4.65
CA ASN A 112 8.88 -3.02 -4.52
C ASN A 112 10.17 -3.03 -3.68
N GLY A 113 10.81 -1.87 -3.52
CA GLY A 113 12.09 -1.73 -2.85
C GLY A 113 13.24 -2.38 -3.64
N LEU A 114 14.38 -2.49 -2.97
CA LEU A 114 15.55 -3.16 -3.52
C LEU A 114 15.69 -4.57 -2.92
N PRO A 115 16.07 -5.58 -3.70
CA PRO A 115 16.35 -6.91 -3.18
C PRO A 115 17.50 -6.86 -2.19
N MET A 116 17.31 -7.44 -1.01
CA MET A 116 18.35 -7.53 0.02
C MET A 116 19.20 -8.78 -0.22
N ASN A 117 20.50 -8.60 -0.28
CA ASN A 117 21.43 -9.73 -0.27
C ASN A 117 21.25 -10.53 1.04
N PRO A 118 20.95 -11.83 1.00
CA PRO A 118 20.81 -12.64 2.20
C PRO A 118 21.99 -12.58 3.16
N ALA A 119 23.23 -12.41 2.64
CA ALA A 119 24.43 -12.28 3.46
C ALA A 119 24.50 -10.94 4.24
N ALA A 120 23.73 -9.94 3.86
CA ALA A 120 23.64 -8.66 4.56
C ALA A 120 22.66 -8.68 5.73
N ARG A 121 21.94 -9.79 5.94
CA ARG A 121 21.00 -9.93 7.07
C ARG A 121 21.76 -10.16 8.35
N SER A 122 21.44 -9.37 9.37
CA SER A 122 21.87 -9.61 10.75
C SER A 122 20.74 -10.21 11.56
N TYR A 123 21.07 -10.93 12.63
CA TYR A 123 20.08 -11.40 13.58
C TYR A 123 19.48 -10.22 14.33
N PRO A 124 18.14 -10.16 14.47
CA PRO A 124 17.48 -9.11 15.21
C PRO A 124 17.74 -9.28 16.71
N GLU A 125 18.15 -8.21 17.40
CA GLU A 125 18.49 -8.23 18.83
C GLU A 125 17.71 -7.18 19.62
N GLU A 126 17.08 -6.20 18.96
CA GLU A 126 16.42 -5.09 19.62
C GLU A 126 14.98 -5.45 19.99
N PHE A 127 14.70 -5.56 21.28
CA PHE A 127 13.38 -5.88 21.82
C PHE A 127 12.38 -4.73 21.59
N ILE A 128 11.24 -5.06 21.02
CA ILE A 128 10.09 -4.18 20.93
C ILE A 128 9.09 -4.55 22.01
N GLN A 129 8.93 -3.69 23.01
CA GLN A 129 7.93 -3.85 24.04
C GLN A 129 6.58 -3.46 23.46
N THR A 130 5.68 -4.43 23.28
CA THR A 130 4.33 -4.22 22.74
C THR A 130 3.34 -3.72 23.79
N GLY A 131 3.67 -3.90 25.07
CA GLY A 131 2.78 -3.62 26.20
C GLY A 131 1.71 -4.69 26.44
N VAL A 132 1.75 -5.78 25.68
CA VAL A 132 0.88 -6.95 25.85
C VAL A 132 1.70 -8.04 26.48
N SER A 133 1.42 -8.36 27.75
CA SER A 133 2.26 -9.28 28.57
C SER A 133 2.44 -10.67 27.93
N ALA A 134 1.42 -11.19 27.29
CA ALA A 134 1.48 -12.48 26.60
C ALA A 134 2.44 -12.45 25.40
N ILE A 135 2.52 -11.33 24.67
CA ILE A 135 3.47 -11.17 23.57
C ILE A 135 4.86 -10.93 24.14
N ASP A 136 5.00 -9.96 25.02
CA ASP A 136 6.30 -9.53 25.56
C ASP A 136 7.00 -10.63 26.35
N GLY A 137 6.23 -11.51 27.02
CA GLY A 137 6.77 -12.59 27.84
C GLY A 137 6.91 -13.96 27.14
N LEU A 138 6.07 -14.25 26.15
CA LEU A 138 6.01 -15.60 25.54
C LEU A 138 6.36 -15.64 24.05
N ASN A 139 6.11 -14.53 23.32
CA ASN A 139 6.34 -14.40 21.88
C ASN A 139 7.14 -13.15 21.56
N THR A 140 8.15 -12.86 22.33
CA THR A 140 8.97 -11.64 22.28
C THR A 140 9.17 -11.11 20.88
N LEU A 141 8.67 -9.89 20.62
CA LEU A 141 8.84 -9.21 19.35
C LEU A 141 10.19 -8.47 19.33
N VAL A 142 10.96 -8.68 18.26
CA VAL A 142 12.21 -7.96 18.03
C VAL A 142 12.17 -7.22 16.70
N ARG A 143 12.96 -6.16 16.58
CA ARG A 143 13.00 -5.32 15.39
C ARG A 143 13.37 -6.16 14.15
N GLY A 144 12.60 -6.05 13.07
CA GLY A 144 12.76 -6.86 11.85
C GLY A 144 12.02 -8.20 11.85
N GLN A 145 11.39 -8.58 12.96
CA GLN A 145 10.59 -9.80 13.05
C GLN A 145 9.15 -9.57 12.57
N LYS A 146 8.54 -10.60 12.03
CA LYS A 146 7.10 -10.66 11.75
C LYS A 146 6.37 -11.33 12.89
N LEU A 147 5.31 -10.70 13.40
CA LEU A 147 4.41 -11.25 14.40
C LEU A 147 3.01 -11.39 13.79
N PRO A 148 2.61 -12.54 13.25
CA PRO A 148 1.27 -12.72 12.74
C PRO A 148 0.26 -12.82 13.89
N ILE A 149 -0.90 -12.19 13.73
CA ILE A 149 -2.04 -12.28 14.64
C ILE A 149 -3.15 -13.01 13.91
N PHE A 150 -3.45 -14.23 14.32
CA PHE A 150 -4.56 -15.01 13.81
C PHE A 150 -5.72 -14.99 14.80
N SER A 151 -6.92 -14.72 14.32
CA SER A 151 -8.11 -14.72 15.15
C SER A 151 -9.31 -15.33 14.41
N ALA A 152 -10.25 -15.86 15.18
CA ALA A 152 -11.56 -16.22 14.65
C ALA A 152 -12.42 -14.97 14.45
N SER A 153 -13.48 -15.10 13.66
CA SER A 153 -14.47 -14.03 13.46
C SER A 153 -15.05 -13.58 14.79
N GLY A 154 -15.23 -12.26 14.96
CA GLY A 154 -15.77 -11.65 16.17
C GLY A 154 -14.78 -11.44 17.32
N LEU A 155 -13.54 -11.86 17.19
CA LEU A 155 -12.50 -11.56 18.18
C LEU A 155 -11.88 -10.16 17.93
N PRO A 156 -11.40 -9.48 18.99
CA PRO A 156 -10.97 -8.08 18.92
C PRO A 156 -9.54 -7.92 18.36
N HIS A 157 -9.25 -8.50 17.19
CA HIS A 157 -7.91 -8.43 16.58
C HIS A 157 -7.53 -7.00 16.13
N ALA A 158 -8.51 -6.23 15.66
CA ALA A 158 -8.30 -4.83 15.29
C ALA A 158 -7.90 -3.98 16.50
N GLN A 159 -8.56 -4.17 17.64
CA GLN A 159 -8.24 -3.50 18.90
C GLN A 159 -6.83 -3.88 19.38
N LEU A 160 -6.46 -5.16 19.27
CA LEU A 160 -5.12 -5.63 19.64
C LEU A 160 -4.04 -4.99 18.75
N ALA A 161 -4.26 -4.95 17.43
CA ALA A 161 -3.35 -4.31 16.49
C ALA A 161 -3.19 -2.80 16.78
N ALA A 162 -4.30 -2.09 17.00
CA ALA A 162 -4.30 -0.69 17.37
C ALA A 162 -3.56 -0.44 18.70
N GLN A 163 -3.77 -1.29 19.71
CA GLN A 163 -3.09 -1.20 20.99
C GLN A 163 -1.58 -1.36 20.84
N ILE A 164 -1.12 -2.35 20.08
CA ILE A 164 0.32 -2.55 19.81
C ILE A 164 0.89 -1.31 19.11
N ALA A 165 0.25 -0.84 18.04
CA ALA A 165 0.72 0.32 17.28
C ALA A 165 0.83 1.60 18.15
N ARG A 166 -0.10 1.80 19.11
CA ARG A 166 -0.10 2.97 20.00
C ARG A 166 0.99 2.93 21.05
N GLN A 167 1.27 1.76 21.63
CA GLN A 167 2.10 1.66 22.83
C GLN A 167 3.45 0.97 22.62
N ALA A 168 3.73 0.41 21.43
CA ALA A 168 4.99 -0.22 21.15
C ALA A 168 6.18 0.73 21.34
N LYS A 169 7.24 0.24 21.98
CA LYS A 169 8.49 1.00 22.26
C LYS A 169 9.69 0.09 22.06
N VAL A 170 10.77 0.64 21.51
CA VAL A 170 12.09 0.00 21.53
C VAL A 170 12.71 0.25 22.90
N ARG A 171 12.94 -0.82 23.67
CA ARG A 171 13.45 -0.69 25.02
C ARG A 171 14.94 -0.35 25.03
N GLY A 172 15.32 0.61 25.89
CA GLY A 172 16.73 0.97 26.10
C GLY A 172 17.27 2.01 25.12
N LYS A 173 16.46 2.50 24.21
CA LYS A 173 16.82 3.58 23.29
C LYS A 173 15.74 4.65 23.31
N ASP A 174 16.16 5.91 23.43
CA ASP A 174 15.29 7.07 23.26
C ASP A 174 15.28 7.48 21.78
N GLU A 175 14.95 6.51 20.92
CA GLU A 175 14.87 6.73 19.47
C GLU A 175 13.47 7.14 19.08
N GLN A 176 13.38 8.16 18.25
CA GLN A 176 12.13 8.47 17.55
C GLN A 176 11.86 7.35 16.53
N PHE A 177 10.63 6.84 16.52
CA PHE A 177 10.20 5.87 15.54
C PHE A 177 8.84 6.25 14.97
N ALA A 178 8.62 5.91 13.70
CA ALA A 178 7.35 6.07 13.03
C ALA A 178 6.63 4.72 12.92
N VAL A 179 5.32 4.76 12.94
CA VAL A 179 4.44 3.63 12.66
C VAL A 179 3.87 3.79 11.26
N VAL A 180 4.06 2.80 10.41
CA VAL A 180 3.33 2.71 9.15
C VAL A 180 2.21 1.69 9.34
N PHE A 181 0.98 2.16 9.33
CA PHE A 181 -0.20 1.34 9.54
C PHE A 181 -0.96 1.16 8.23
N ALA A 182 -0.98 -0.06 7.69
CA ALA A 182 -1.68 -0.39 6.46
C ALA A 182 -2.91 -1.25 6.78
N ALA A 183 -4.08 -0.70 6.59
CA ALA A 183 -5.36 -1.37 6.76
C ALA A 183 -5.96 -1.71 5.39
N MET A 184 -6.04 -2.99 5.07
CA MET A 184 -6.47 -3.48 3.76
C MET A 184 -7.67 -4.41 3.90
N GLY A 185 -8.69 -4.20 3.05
CA GLY A 185 -9.90 -5.03 3.05
C GLY A 185 -10.75 -4.88 4.30
N ILE A 186 -10.69 -3.70 4.93
CA ILE A 186 -11.45 -3.36 6.14
C ILE A 186 -12.73 -2.60 5.78
N THR A 187 -13.70 -2.60 6.71
CA THR A 187 -14.92 -1.79 6.57
C THR A 187 -14.64 -0.31 6.84
N PHE A 188 -15.59 0.54 6.45
CA PHE A 188 -15.53 1.97 6.75
C PHE A 188 -15.54 2.24 8.27
N GLU A 189 -16.32 1.47 9.04
CA GLU A 189 -16.38 1.58 10.50
C GLU A 189 -15.03 1.21 11.15
N GLU A 190 -14.38 0.15 10.67
CA GLU A 190 -13.05 -0.23 11.16
C GLU A 190 -12.00 0.84 10.82
N SER A 191 -12.08 1.42 9.62
CA SER A 191 -11.19 2.53 9.24
C SER A 191 -11.34 3.72 10.19
N ASN A 192 -12.58 4.14 10.46
CA ASN A 192 -12.87 5.23 11.40
C ASN A 192 -12.38 4.88 12.82
N PHE A 193 -12.58 3.65 13.26
CA PHE A 193 -12.08 3.19 14.56
C PHE A 193 -10.55 3.38 14.67
N PHE A 194 -9.77 3.01 13.66
CA PHE A 194 -8.32 3.19 13.72
C PHE A 194 -7.94 4.67 13.75
N VAL A 195 -8.51 5.49 12.87
CA VAL A 195 -8.21 6.92 12.80
C VAL A 195 -8.54 7.62 14.13
N GLU A 196 -9.74 7.40 14.67
CA GLU A 196 -10.16 7.98 15.94
C GLU A 196 -9.28 7.50 17.10
N SER A 197 -9.02 6.20 17.19
CA SER A 197 -8.19 5.61 18.23
C SER A 197 -6.76 6.17 18.25
N PHE A 198 -6.18 6.45 17.09
CA PHE A 198 -4.85 7.07 17.02
C PHE A 198 -4.88 8.56 17.32
N LYS A 199 -5.93 9.29 16.93
CA LYS A 199 -6.13 10.70 17.27
C LYS A 199 -6.30 10.92 18.77
N GLU A 200 -7.22 10.17 19.40
CA GLU A 200 -7.50 10.26 20.83
C GLU A 200 -6.28 10.03 21.73
N THR A 201 -5.35 9.21 21.29
CA THR A 201 -4.15 8.86 22.06
C THR A 201 -2.93 9.69 21.69
N GLY A 202 -3.01 10.56 20.68
CA GLY A 202 -1.86 11.30 20.12
C GLY A 202 -0.87 10.42 19.35
N ALA A 203 -1.18 9.12 19.17
CA ALA A 203 -0.33 8.22 18.40
C ALA A 203 -0.32 8.57 16.90
N ILE A 204 -1.32 9.31 16.44
CA ILE A 204 -1.43 9.76 15.05
C ILE A 204 -0.20 10.55 14.62
N ASP A 205 0.35 11.42 15.47
CA ASP A 205 1.47 12.31 15.13
C ASP A 205 2.73 11.60 14.67
N ARG A 206 2.88 10.33 15.02
CA ARG A 206 3.99 9.47 14.61
C ARG A 206 3.58 8.35 13.66
N THR A 207 2.36 8.38 13.16
CA THR A 207 1.78 7.29 12.35
C THR A 207 1.45 7.80 10.96
N VAL A 208 1.76 6.98 9.96
CA VAL A 208 1.28 7.13 8.59
C VAL A 208 0.25 6.02 8.37
N LEU A 209 -0.99 6.38 8.04
CA LEU A 209 -2.06 5.43 7.78
C LEU A 209 -2.31 5.28 6.28
N PHE A 210 -2.31 4.04 5.82
CA PHE A 210 -2.81 3.68 4.50
C PHE A 210 -4.09 2.86 4.67
N VAL A 211 -5.16 3.28 4.02
CA VAL A 211 -6.48 2.65 4.13
C VAL A 211 -6.98 2.24 2.76
N ASN A 212 -7.28 0.95 2.62
CA ASN A 212 -7.93 0.38 1.44
C ASN A 212 -9.17 -0.38 1.89
N LEU A 213 -10.35 0.20 1.66
CA LEU A 213 -11.63 -0.38 2.08
C LEU A 213 -11.97 -1.61 1.25
N ALA A 214 -12.70 -2.55 1.86
CA ALA A 214 -13.34 -3.63 1.13
C ALA A 214 -14.46 -3.06 0.25
N ASN A 215 -14.46 -3.43 -1.03
CA ASN A 215 -15.51 -3.11 -1.99
C ASN A 215 -16.72 -4.04 -1.82
#